data_02291b4121f3beaa6d84c500b38fe929
#
_entry.id   02291b4121f3beaa6d84c500b38fe929
#
_cell.length_a   1.000
_cell.length_b   1.000
_cell.length_c   1.000
_cell.angle_alpha   90.00
_cell.angle_beta   90.00
_cell.angle_gamma   90.00
#
_symmetry.space_group_name_H-M   'P 1'
#
loop_
_entity.id
_entity.type
_entity.pdbx_description
1 polymer ?
#
loop_
_entity_poly.entity_id
_entity_poly.type
_entity_poly.pdbx_seq_one_letter_code
_entity_poly.pdbx_strand_id
1 'polypeptide(L)' 'MKKWRCVICDYIHEGPEPPEVCPVCGVGSDQFEEVEG' A
#
# COMPACT_ATOMS: atom_id res chain seq x y z
N MET A 1 -0.48 -13.57 -4.98
CA MET A 1 0.48 -12.56 -4.56
C MET A 1 -0.20 -11.54 -3.70
N LYS A 2 0.56 -10.93 -2.80
CA LYS A 2 -0.02 -9.97 -1.87
C LYS A 2 -0.17 -8.61 -2.51
N LYS A 3 -1.18 -7.91 -2.10
CA LYS A 3 -1.41 -6.54 -2.51
C LYS A 3 -1.57 -5.68 -1.27
N TRP A 4 -1.17 -4.45 -1.38
CA TRP A 4 -1.23 -3.50 -0.27
C TRP A 4 -2.00 -2.28 -0.73
N ARG A 5 -2.98 -1.88 0.05
CA ARG A 5 -3.81 -0.76 -0.33
C ARG A 5 -3.60 0.40 0.64
N CYS A 6 -3.36 1.57 0.09
CA CYS A 6 -3.24 2.78 0.88
C CYS A 6 -4.64 3.18 1.36
N VAL A 7 -4.81 3.29 2.67
CA VAL A 7 -6.13 3.61 3.22
C VAL A 7 -6.49 5.07 3.04
N ILE A 8 -5.57 5.86 2.54
CA ILE A 8 -5.79 7.30 2.35
C ILE A 8 -6.24 7.59 0.93
N CYS A 9 -5.51 7.08 -0.07
CA CYS A 9 -5.79 7.41 -1.46
C CYS A 9 -6.17 6.20 -2.31
N ASP A 10 -6.27 5.01 -1.70
CA ASP A 10 -6.64 3.76 -2.40
C ASP A 10 -5.61 3.31 -3.42
N TYR A 11 -4.38 3.71 -3.24
CA TYR A 11 -3.31 3.22 -4.11
C TYR A 11 -3.07 1.74 -3.85
N ILE A 12 -2.92 0.96 -4.92
CA ILE A 12 -2.67 -0.48 -4.79
C ILE A 12 -1.21 -0.76 -5.16
N HIS A 13 -0.52 -1.41 -4.24
CA HIS A 13 0.86 -1.83 -4.45
C HIS A 13 0.91 -3.34 -4.40
N GLU A 14 1.54 -3.96 -5.39
CA GLU A 14 1.66 -5.42 -5.45
C GLU A 14 3.07 -5.82 -5.09
N GLY A 15 3.17 -6.78 -4.17
CA GLY A 15 4.48 -7.27 -3.76
C GLY A 15 4.42 -7.91 -2.40
N PRO A 16 5.57 -8.46 -1.94
CA PRO A 16 5.62 -9.15 -0.66
C PRO A 16 5.49 -8.22 0.55
N GLU A 17 5.70 -6.92 0.35
CA GLU A 17 5.63 -5.96 1.43
C GLU A 17 5.19 -4.61 0.89
N PRO A 18 4.65 -3.75 1.76
CA PRO A 18 4.18 -2.45 1.30
C PRO A 18 5.36 -1.54 0.95
N PRO A 19 5.13 -0.50 0.16
CA PRO A 19 6.19 0.45 -0.15
C PRO A 19 6.53 1.28 1.09
N GLU A 20 7.73 1.84 1.11
CA GLU A 20 8.12 2.68 2.24
C GLU A 20 7.22 3.89 2.37
N VAL A 21 6.79 4.40 1.25
CA VAL A 21 5.95 5.58 1.22
C VAL A 21 5.02 5.48 0.02
N CYS A 22 3.80 5.96 0.20
CA CYS A 22 2.84 5.98 -0.91
C CYS A 22 3.29 7.02 -1.94
N PRO A 23 3.50 6.61 -3.20
CA PRO A 23 3.93 7.56 -4.23
C PRO A 23 2.83 8.51 -4.67
N VAL A 24 1.60 8.27 -4.23
CA VAL A 24 0.46 9.10 -4.64
C VAL A 24 0.16 10.16 -3.59
N CYS A 25 -0.04 9.73 -2.35
CA CYS A 25 -0.39 10.69 -1.29
C CYS A 25 0.74 10.95 -0.30
N GLY A 26 1.78 10.14 -0.31
CA GLY A 26 2.95 10.41 0.50
C GLY A 26 2.92 9.91 1.92
N VAL A 27 1.93 9.08 2.27
CA VAL A 27 1.89 8.54 3.62
C VAL A 27 2.84 7.36 3.75
N GLY A 28 3.18 7.02 4.99
CA GLY A 28 4.09 5.92 5.25
C GLY A 28 3.44 4.56 5.06
N SER A 29 4.27 3.52 5.16
CA SER A 29 3.80 2.16 4.95
C SER A 29 2.79 1.71 6.01
N ASP A 30 2.78 2.37 7.15
CA ASP A 30 1.83 2.02 8.21
C ASP A 30 0.39 2.38 7.84
N GLN A 31 0.20 3.11 6.76
CA GLN A 31 -1.12 3.44 6.24
C GLN A 31 -1.58 2.48 5.15
N PHE A 32 -0.87 1.38 4.99
CA PHE A 32 -1.25 0.36 4.01
C PHE A 32 -1.86 -0.83 4.71
N GLU A 33 -2.88 -1.43 4.10
CA GLU A 33 -3.46 -2.66 4.60
C GLU A 33 -3.22 -3.76 3.59
N GLU A 34 -3.03 -4.98 4.10
CA GLU A 34 -2.81 -6.12 3.23
C GLU A 34 -4.13 -6.59 2.65
N VAL A 35 -4.18 -6.70 1.32
CA VAL A 35 -5.32 -7.26 0.62
C VAL A 35 -4.77 -8.33 -0.32
N GLU A 36 -5.38 -9.49 -0.30
CA GLU A 36 -4.95 -10.57 -1.17
C GLU A 36 -5.75 -10.52 -2.46
N GLY A 37 -5.01 -10.55 -3.54
CA GLY A 37 -5.62 -10.48 -4.85
C GLY A 37 -6.12 -11.80 -5.36
#